data_20637e053da708632201ae704c2ecf66
#
_entry.id   20637e053da708632201ae704c2ecf66
#
_cell.length_a   1.000
_cell.length_b   1.000
_cell.length_c   1.000
_cell.angle_alpha   90.00
_cell.angle_beta   90.00
_cell.angle_gamma   90.00
#
_symmetry.space_group_name_H-M   'P 1'
#
loop_
_entity.id
_entity.type
_entity.pdbx_description
1 polymer ?
#
loop_
_entity_poly.entity_id
_entity_poly.type
_entity_poly.pdbx_seq_one_letter_code
_entity_poly.pdbx_strand_id
1 'polypeptide(L)'
;MLRSSRPTTRYLPMIATIALACTLAACGGDHDDEPTPTTLTLEKIGSYNGGAVGAAEITAYDAASKRLFVVNGANGTVDVLDLSAPNSPKLLGTISVAGLGKAVNSVAVYDGLVALAIEAAVKTDPGTVAFYNAADLKLINSVKVGALPDMLVFTPDGSKVLVANEGEPSGYGVPGTSDPEGAVSIITVNRGGAPSVATADFRSFNGQETALRAQGIRIFGPNATAAQDFEPEYITVSEDGKTAWVTLQENNAIAIGDVASAKVTSIKPLGFKDHNVAGFGLDASDEDGGTNTNSGTPATKIGPQPVKGMYLPDAIAGYTVDGKHYLLTANEGDARADWPGFNEETRIRAHCTAGLDPSVFPNAGNATFDRSPRRGRFLRQ
;
A
#
# COMPACT_ATOMS: atom_id res chain seq x y z
N MET A 1 5.07 9.52 -14.52
CA MET A 1 6.05 9.05 -15.52
C MET A 1 7.11 10.10 -15.70
N LEU A 2 8.28 9.91 -15.16
CA LEU A 2 9.42 10.80 -15.36
C LEU A 2 10.10 10.40 -16.68
N ARG A 3 10.06 11.26 -17.68
CA ARG A 3 10.82 11.07 -18.91
C ARG A 3 12.19 11.73 -18.79
N SER A 4 13.23 10.88 -18.83
CA SER A 4 14.61 11.27 -18.99
C SER A 4 14.88 11.66 -20.44
N SER A 5 15.41 12.88 -20.68
CA SER A 5 15.87 13.35 -21.98
C SER A 5 17.27 12.83 -22.28
N ARG A 6 17.44 12.15 -23.40
CA ARG A 6 18.77 11.83 -23.97
C ARG A 6 19.17 12.89 -25.00
N PRO A 7 20.44 13.27 -25.10
CA PRO A 7 20.91 14.17 -26.14
C PRO A 7 21.13 13.40 -27.44
N THR A 8 20.58 13.91 -28.55
CA THR A 8 20.86 13.44 -29.88
C THR A 8 21.93 14.31 -30.54
N THR A 9 22.98 13.64 -30.99
CA THR A 9 24.09 14.20 -31.78
C THR A 9 23.61 14.63 -33.16
N ARG A 10 23.93 15.87 -33.51
CA ARG A 10 23.62 16.46 -34.81
C ARG A 10 24.59 16.00 -35.88
N TYR A 11 24.07 15.58 -37.03
CA TYR A 11 24.77 15.64 -38.33
C TYR A 11 24.08 16.69 -39.17
N LEU A 12 24.86 17.65 -39.65
CA LEU A 12 24.48 18.56 -40.74
C LEU A 12 24.73 17.90 -42.11
N PRO A 13 23.91 18.20 -43.11
CA PRO A 13 24.44 18.57 -44.39
C PRO A 13 23.96 19.95 -44.85
N MET A 14 24.90 20.67 -45.37
CA MET A 14 24.79 21.92 -46.14
C MET A 14 24.12 21.63 -47.50
N ILE A 15 23.20 22.48 -47.99
CA ILE A 15 23.09 22.89 -49.41
C ILE A 15 22.00 23.96 -49.55
N ALA A 16 22.49 25.08 -50.10
CA ALA A 16 21.94 26.01 -51.11
C ALA A 16 20.60 26.73 -50.98
N THR A 17 20.74 27.99 -50.96
CA THR A 17 19.88 29.14 -51.18
C THR A 17 19.01 29.05 -52.44
N ILE A 18 17.71 29.38 -52.35
CA ILE A 18 16.95 30.12 -53.38
C ILE A 18 15.96 31.03 -52.64
N ALA A 19 16.08 32.32 -52.88
CA ALA A 19 15.16 33.36 -52.43
C ALA A 19 13.93 33.42 -53.35
N LEU A 20 12.73 33.43 -52.74
CA LEU A 20 11.54 33.96 -53.42
C LEU A 20 10.67 34.64 -52.35
N ALA A 21 10.59 35.95 -52.48
CA ALA A 21 9.73 36.81 -51.68
C ALA A 21 8.27 36.61 -52.10
N CYS A 22 7.39 36.24 -51.20
CA CYS A 22 5.95 36.45 -51.28
C CYS A 22 5.47 37.03 -49.97
N THR A 23 5.16 38.30 -49.94
CA THR A 23 4.42 39.00 -48.93
C THR A 23 2.96 38.50 -48.96
N LEU A 24 2.50 37.83 -47.93
CA LEU A 24 1.09 37.72 -47.59
C LEU A 24 0.97 37.94 -46.08
N ALA A 25 0.30 39.04 -45.74
CA ALA A 25 -0.22 39.27 -44.41
C ALA A 25 -1.27 38.20 -44.14
N ALA A 26 -1.05 37.42 -43.13
CA ALA A 26 -2.04 36.52 -42.52
C ALA A 26 -2.07 36.74 -41.01
N CYS A 27 -3.26 36.93 -40.54
CA CYS A 27 -3.73 37.17 -39.18
C CYS A 27 -3.15 36.24 -38.14
N GLY A 28 -3.18 36.76 -36.89
CA GLY A 28 -2.79 36.12 -35.66
C GLY A 28 -3.10 34.63 -35.58
N GLY A 29 -2.08 33.86 -35.33
CA GLY A 29 -2.17 32.55 -34.77
C GLY A 29 -1.92 32.71 -33.27
N ASP A 30 -2.89 32.32 -32.49
CA ASP A 30 -2.71 32.08 -31.06
C ASP A 30 -1.52 31.11 -30.92
N HIS A 31 -0.43 31.60 -30.36
CA HIS A 31 0.59 30.74 -29.83
C HIS A 31 -0.08 30.08 -28.61
N ASP A 32 -0.54 28.84 -28.78
CA ASP A 32 -0.74 27.94 -27.67
C ASP A 32 0.63 27.76 -27.00
N ASP A 33 0.93 28.61 -26.03
CA ASP A 33 2.03 28.40 -25.12
C ASP A 33 1.78 27.09 -24.42
N GLU A 34 2.39 26.00 -24.91
CA GLU A 34 2.44 24.75 -24.13
C GLU A 34 2.99 25.12 -22.75
N PRO A 35 2.26 24.78 -21.66
CA PRO A 35 2.72 25.12 -20.32
C PRO A 35 4.09 24.51 -20.10
N THR A 36 5.08 25.35 -19.88
CA THR A 36 6.42 24.92 -19.52
C THR A 36 6.28 23.98 -18.30
N PRO A 37 6.79 22.74 -18.34
CA PRO A 37 6.65 21.83 -17.22
C PRO A 37 7.27 22.47 -15.98
N THR A 38 6.44 22.80 -15.02
CA THR A 38 6.87 23.34 -13.73
C THR A 38 7.66 22.24 -13.03
N THR A 39 8.95 22.47 -12.83
CA THR A 39 9.78 21.55 -12.04
C THR A 39 9.34 21.64 -10.59
N LEU A 40 8.74 20.56 -10.07
CA LEU A 40 8.45 20.44 -8.64
C LEU A 40 9.76 20.13 -7.90
N THR A 41 10.14 20.98 -6.96
CA THR A 41 11.24 20.72 -6.03
C THR A 41 10.70 20.53 -4.63
N LEU A 42 11.25 19.56 -3.90
CA LEU A 42 10.94 19.33 -2.51
C LEU A 42 12.15 19.72 -1.66
N GLU A 43 11.92 20.55 -0.63
CA GLU A 43 12.92 20.94 0.33
C GLU A 43 12.50 20.53 1.75
N LYS A 44 13.42 19.93 2.49
CA LYS A 44 13.20 19.59 3.90
C LYS A 44 13.32 20.87 4.75
N ILE A 45 12.20 21.31 5.31
CA ILE A 45 12.15 22.54 6.13
C ILE A 45 12.16 22.27 7.65
N GLY A 46 11.85 21.04 8.08
CA GLY A 46 11.84 20.68 9.50
C GLY A 46 11.92 19.17 9.69
N SER A 47 12.11 18.75 10.93
CA SER A 47 12.07 17.33 11.31
C SER A 47 11.67 17.14 12.75
N TYR A 48 11.04 16.02 13.03
CA TYR A 48 10.74 15.49 14.36
C TYR A 48 11.33 14.09 14.48
N ASN A 49 11.79 13.73 15.68
CA ASN A 49 12.30 12.40 15.98
C ASN A 49 11.43 11.76 17.06
N GLY A 50 10.74 10.69 16.73
CA GLY A 50 9.87 9.92 17.63
C GLY A 50 10.60 9.12 18.73
N GLY A 51 11.93 9.18 18.76
CA GLY A 51 12.75 8.63 19.85
C GLY A 51 13.22 7.20 19.67
N ALA A 52 12.74 6.47 18.67
CA ALA A 52 13.15 5.09 18.37
C ALA A 52 13.13 4.81 16.87
N VAL A 53 13.76 3.73 16.45
CA VAL A 53 13.62 3.18 15.09
C VAL A 53 12.20 2.64 14.94
N GLY A 54 11.53 2.92 13.81
CA GLY A 54 10.15 2.53 13.58
C GLY A 54 9.12 3.29 14.44
N ALA A 55 9.48 4.45 15.02
CA ALA A 55 8.56 5.18 15.86
C ALA A 55 7.55 6.02 15.07
N ALA A 56 8.00 6.69 14.00
CA ALA A 56 7.12 7.53 13.19
C ALA A 56 6.59 6.74 11.99
N GLU A 57 5.30 6.48 12.00
CA GLU A 57 4.59 5.70 11.00
C GLU A 57 3.58 6.59 10.25
N ILE A 58 2.30 6.33 10.40
CA ILE A 58 1.22 7.06 9.73
C ILE A 58 1.04 8.46 10.33
N THR A 59 0.76 9.45 9.46
CA THR A 59 0.57 10.84 9.89
C THR A 59 -0.73 11.44 9.36
N ALA A 60 -1.34 12.33 10.16
CA ALA A 60 -2.49 13.14 9.75
C ALA A 60 -2.36 14.58 10.26
N TYR A 61 -2.66 15.55 9.39
CA TYR A 61 -2.53 16.96 9.69
C TYR A 61 -3.90 17.65 9.80
N ASP A 62 -4.14 18.31 10.93
CA ASP A 62 -5.29 19.21 11.11
C ASP A 62 -4.89 20.66 10.83
N ALA A 63 -5.34 21.19 9.71
CA ALA A 63 -4.99 22.52 9.26
C ALA A 63 -5.55 23.63 10.19
N ALA A 64 -6.70 23.40 10.82
CA ALA A 64 -7.35 24.38 11.69
C ALA A 64 -6.55 24.58 12.98
N SER A 65 -6.13 23.52 13.63
CA SER A 65 -5.30 23.56 14.85
C SER A 65 -3.80 23.62 14.55
N LYS A 66 -3.38 23.45 13.31
CA LYS A 66 -1.96 23.31 12.88
C LYS A 66 -1.24 22.18 13.62
N ARG A 67 -1.93 21.08 13.89
CA ARG A 67 -1.39 19.92 14.58
C ARG A 67 -1.15 18.78 13.62
N LEU A 68 -0.01 18.14 13.77
CA LEU A 68 0.30 16.88 13.12
C LEU A 68 0.19 15.77 14.17
N PHE A 69 -0.60 14.77 13.83
CA PHE A 69 -0.76 13.53 14.59
C PHE A 69 0.13 12.49 13.92
N VAL A 70 0.99 11.84 14.71
CA VAL A 70 1.97 10.87 14.22
C VAL A 70 1.79 9.59 15.02
N VAL A 71 1.42 8.50 14.37
CA VAL A 71 1.43 7.18 15.03
C VAL A 71 2.86 6.88 15.46
N ASN A 72 3.04 6.54 16.73
CA ASN A 72 4.30 6.11 17.29
C ASN A 72 4.24 4.59 17.50
N GLY A 73 4.68 3.84 16.47
CA GLY A 73 4.65 2.38 16.46
C GLY A 73 5.48 1.75 17.58
N ALA A 74 6.59 2.39 17.96
CA ALA A 74 7.43 1.89 19.06
C ALA A 74 6.73 1.92 20.42
N ASN A 75 5.81 2.85 20.64
CA ASN A 75 5.09 3.03 21.91
C ASN A 75 3.61 2.64 21.84
N GLY A 76 3.08 2.37 20.64
CA GLY A 76 1.65 2.09 20.42
C GLY A 76 0.73 3.28 20.72
N THR A 77 1.21 4.52 20.51
CA THR A 77 0.54 5.78 20.85
C THR A 77 0.50 6.73 19.66
N VAL A 78 -0.06 7.93 19.84
CA VAL A 78 0.00 9.00 18.82
C VAL A 78 0.68 10.22 19.41
N ASP A 79 1.80 10.62 18.84
CA ASP A 79 2.46 11.88 19.16
C ASP A 79 1.74 13.05 18.46
N VAL A 80 1.52 14.13 19.18
CA VAL A 80 0.83 15.32 18.67
C VAL A 80 1.80 16.48 18.62
N LEU A 81 2.07 16.98 17.41
CA LEU A 81 3.05 18.03 17.16
C LEU A 81 2.36 19.34 16.81
N ASP A 82 2.89 20.45 17.32
CA ASP A 82 2.60 21.80 16.85
C ASP A 82 3.42 22.10 15.59
N LEU A 83 2.75 22.37 14.49
CA LEU A 83 3.34 22.81 13.22
C LEU A 83 3.04 24.29 12.93
N SER A 84 2.74 25.12 13.92
CA SER A 84 2.63 26.57 13.76
C SER A 84 3.92 27.19 13.22
N ALA A 85 5.05 26.56 13.52
CA ALA A 85 6.37 26.83 12.94
C ALA A 85 6.90 25.52 12.31
N PRO A 86 6.62 25.23 11.02
CA PRO A 86 6.95 23.94 10.40
C PRO A 86 8.44 23.61 10.36
N ASN A 87 9.31 24.62 10.42
CA ASN A 87 10.75 24.46 10.51
C ASN A 87 11.25 24.01 11.90
N SER A 88 10.37 24.00 12.91
CA SER A 88 10.68 23.61 14.28
C SER A 88 9.46 22.93 14.92
N PRO A 89 9.08 21.73 14.47
CA PRO A 89 7.97 20.95 15.04
C PRO A 89 8.19 20.74 16.54
N LYS A 90 7.13 20.89 17.34
CA LYS A 90 7.21 20.72 18.81
C LYS A 90 6.19 19.69 19.27
N LEU A 91 6.63 18.74 20.09
CA LEU A 91 5.74 17.81 20.76
C LEU A 91 4.84 18.55 21.74
N LEU A 92 3.53 18.49 21.56
CA LEU A 92 2.52 19.04 22.47
C LEU A 92 2.07 18.03 23.52
N GLY A 93 2.05 16.76 23.15
CA GLY A 93 1.58 15.68 24.01
C GLY A 93 1.42 14.39 23.20
N THR A 94 0.93 13.36 23.88
CA THR A 94 0.73 12.04 23.32
C THR A 94 -0.66 11.54 23.66
N ILE A 95 -1.38 10.96 22.69
CA ILE A 95 -2.63 10.25 22.92
C ILE A 95 -2.28 8.80 23.25
N SER A 96 -2.64 8.38 24.46
CA SER A 96 -2.54 6.99 24.89
C SER A 96 -3.87 6.28 24.65
N VAL A 97 -3.82 5.05 24.16
CA VAL A 97 -5.00 4.21 23.91
C VAL A 97 -5.18 3.14 24.99
N ALA A 98 -4.52 3.30 26.13
CA ALA A 98 -4.65 2.38 27.26
C ALA A 98 -6.13 2.23 27.66
N GLY A 99 -6.58 0.98 27.75
CA GLY A 99 -7.99 0.63 28.03
C GLY A 99 -8.90 0.55 26.79
N LEU A 100 -8.41 0.95 25.60
CA LEU A 100 -9.11 0.78 24.31
C LEU A 100 -8.55 -0.36 23.47
N GLY A 101 -7.26 -0.62 23.57
CA GLY A 101 -6.56 -1.68 22.87
C GLY A 101 -5.07 -1.69 23.19
N LYS A 102 -4.28 -2.34 22.34
CA LYS A 102 -2.83 -2.55 22.53
C LYS A 102 -2.01 -1.43 21.88
N ALA A 103 -2.28 -1.12 20.63
CA ALA A 103 -1.53 -0.13 19.85
C ALA A 103 -2.42 0.57 18.83
N VAL A 104 -1.94 1.72 18.33
CA VAL A 104 -2.55 2.47 17.23
C VAL A 104 -1.83 2.10 15.94
N ASN A 105 -2.57 1.66 14.92
CA ASN A 105 -2.04 1.36 13.60
C ASN A 105 -2.22 2.53 12.63
N SER A 106 -3.30 3.31 12.76
CA SER A 106 -3.56 4.41 11.85
C SER A 106 -4.23 5.59 12.53
N VAL A 107 -4.05 6.77 11.92
CA VAL A 107 -4.68 8.03 12.32
C VAL A 107 -5.19 8.79 11.11
N ALA A 108 -6.39 9.33 11.19
CA ALA A 108 -6.93 10.29 10.22
C ALA A 108 -7.58 11.47 10.93
N VAL A 109 -7.64 12.61 10.22
CA VAL A 109 -8.24 13.84 10.76
C VAL A 109 -9.19 14.44 9.74
N TYR A 110 -10.34 14.90 10.22
CA TYR A 110 -11.28 15.66 9.42
C TYR A 110 -11.97 16.73 10.27
N ASP A 111 -11.80 18.00 9.92
CA ASP A 111 -12.46 19.15 10.55
C ASP A 111 -12.42 19.09 12.10
N GLY A 112 -11.21 18.96 12.65
CA GLY A 112 -10.96 18.92 14.10
C GLY A 112 -11.36 17.63 14.81
N LEU A 113 -11.80 16.61 14.08
CA LEU A 113 -12.06 15.27 14.59
C LEU A 113 -10.91 14.33 14.21
N VAL A 114 -10.29 13.71 15.19
CA VAL A 114 -9.22 12.71 15.01
C VAL A 114 -9.84 11.33 15.18
N ALA A 115 -9.60 10.42 14.25
CA ALA A 115 -9.97 9.01 14.34
C ALA A 115 -8.70 8.16 14.43
N LEU A 116 -8.69 7.18 15.32
CA LEU A 116 -7.59 6.25 15.52
C LEU A 116 -8.06 4.82 15.31
N ALA A 117 -7.35 4.04 14.49
CA ALA A 117 -7.49 2.59 14.40
C ALA A 117 -6.64 1.94 15.50
N ILE A 118 -7.25 1.12 16.34
CA ILE A 118 -6.62 0.56 17.52
C ILE A 118 -6.79 -0.96 17.52
N GLU A 119 -5.68 -1.69 17.44
CA GLU A 119 -5.71 -3.14 17.55
C GLU A 119 -6.10 -3.62 18.95
N ALA A 120 -6.74 -4.77 19.02
CA ALA A 120 -7.05 -5.43 20.30
C ALA A 120 -5.80 -5.99 20.96
N ALA A 121 -5.88 -6.31 22.27
CA ALA A 121 -4.77 -6.96 22.98
C ALA A 121 -4.37 -8.31 22.37
N VAL A 122 -5.34 -9.04 21.84
CA VAL A 122 -5.15 -10.21 20.98
C VAL A 122 -5.53 -9.77 19.57
N LYS A 123 -4.60 -9.76 18.62
CA LYS A 123 -4.80 -9.15 17.29
C LYS A 123 -5.96 -9.77 16.50
N THR A 124 -6.31 -11.02 16.74
CA THR A 124 -7.43 -11.70 16.10
C THR A 124 -8.79 -11.38 16.73
N ASP A 125 -8.83 -10.59 17.81
CA ASP A 125 -10.07 -10.10 18.41
C ASP A 125 -10.51 -8.78 17.76
N PRO A 126 -11.82 -8.41 17.85
CA PRO A 126 -12.33 -7.15 17.34
C PRO A 126 -11.60 -5.95 17.94
N GLY A 127 -11.04 -5.11 17.06
CA GLY A 127 -10.37 -3.87 17.40
C GLY A 127 -11.34 -2.73 17.75
N THR A 128 -10.83 -1.51 17.79
CA THR A 128 -11.59 -0.33 18.20
C THR A 128 -11.23 0.85 17.29
N VAL A 129 -12.21 1.65 16.88
CA VAL A 129 -11.96 3.01 16.40
C VAL A 129 -12.35 3.99 17.52
N ALA A 130 -11.43 4.89 17.84
CA ALA A 130 -11.64 5.92 18.85
C ALA A 130 -11.57 7.31 18.22
N PHE A 131 -12.49 8.18 18.62
CA PHE A 131 -12.58 9.56 18.12
C PHE A 131 -12.16 10.55 19.20
N TYR A 132 -11.27 11.46 18.84
CA TYR A 132 -10.75 12.50 19.73
C TYR A 132 -10.96 13.88 19.14
N ASN A 133 -11.05 14.87 20.00
CA ASN A 133 -11.04 16.28 19.60
C ASN A 133 -9.58 16.71 19.32
N ALA A 134 -9.32 17.26 18.14
CA ALA A 134 -7.98 17.70 17.75
C ALA A 134 -7.42 18.83 18.60
N ALA A 135 -8.28 19.69 19.18
CA ALA A 135 -7.85 20.87 19.92
C ALA A 135 -7.46 20.57 21.38
N ASP A 136 -8.18 19.68 22.07
CA ASP A 136 -7.93 19.39 23.49
C ASP A 136 -7.54 17.94 23.78
N LEU A 137 -7.48 17.11 22.72
CA LEU A 137 -7.07 15.70 22.74
C LEU A 137 -7.97 14.80 23.61
N LYS A 138 -9.19 15.25 23.89
CA LYS A 138 -10.13 14.45 24.68
C LYS A 138 -10.83 13.41 23.83
N LEU A 139 -10.96 12.22 24.39
CA LEU A 139 -11.79 11.17 23.83
C LEU A 139 -13.26 11.63 23.77
N ILE A 140 -13.84 11.55 22.57
CA ILE A 140 -15.26 11.86 22.33
C ILE A 140 -16.08 10.58 22.42
N ASN A 141 -15.66 9.56 21.67
CA ASN A 141 -16.37 8.29 21.56
C ASN A 141 -15.45 7.17 21.04
N SER A 142 -15.92 5.94 21.15
CA SER A 142 -15.26 4.79 20.52
C SER A 142 -16.28 3.76 20.09
N VAL A 143 -15.89 2.91 19.11
CA VAL A 143 -16.75 1.84 18.60
C VAL A 143 -15.91 0.63 18.20
N LYS A 144 -16.48 -0.56 18.41
CA LYS A 144 -15.84 -1.81 17.97
C LYS A 144 -15.95 -1.98 16.45
N VAL A 145 -14.87 -2.49 15.85
CA VAL A 145 -14.72 -2.82 14.43
C VAL A 145 -14.22 -4.25 14.26
N GLY A 146 -13.83 -4.67 13.06
CA GLY A 146 -13.27 -6.00 12.81
C GLY A 146 -11.92 -6.26 13.52
N ALA A 147 -11.37 -7.45 13.31
CA ALA A 147 -10.06 -7.82 13.83
C ALA A 147 -8.95 -7.08 13.07
N LEU A 148 -7.93 -6.66 13.80
CA LEU A 148 -6.76 -5.93 13.30
C LEU A 148 -7.18 -4.77 12.37
N PRO A 149 -7.79 -3.69 12.90
CA PRO A 149 -8.02 -2.48 12.13
C PRO A 149 -6.66 -1.84 11.83
N ASP A 150 -6.24 -1.90 10.57
CA ASP A 150 -4.94 -1.42 10.15
C ASP A 150 -5.00 0.02 9.68
N MET A 151 -5.79 0.34 8.68
CA MET A 151 -5.89 1.68 8.11
C MET A 151 -7.29 2.25 8.22
N LEU A 152 -7.41 3.57 8.38
CA LEU A 152 -8.69 4.28 8.33
C LEU A 152 -8.63 5.59 7.55
N VAL A 153 -9.77 5.95 6.93
CA VAL A 153 -9.89 7.17 6.13
C VAL A 153 -11.29 7.77 6.28
N PHE A 154 -11.38 9.10 6.35
CA PHE A 154 -12.67 9.80 6.24
C PHE A 154 -13.16 9.85 4.79
N THR A 155 -14.48 9.79 4.59
CA THR A 155 -15.07 10.22 3.32
C THR A 155 -14.83 11.71 3.09
N PRO A 156 -14.83 12.18 1.81
CA PRO A 156 -14.55 13.59 1.50
C PRO A 156 -15.44 14.61 2.22
N ASP A 157 -16.66 14.21 2.56
CA ASP A 157 -17.62 15.04 3.31
C ASP A 157 -17.49 14.87 4.84
N GLY A 158 -16.61 13.99 5.32
CA GLY A 158 -16.42 13.71 6.73
C GLY A 158 -17.56 12.98 7.44
N SER A 159 -18.58 12.55 6.69
CA SER A 159 -19.76 11.90 7.28
C SER A 159 -19.50 10.46 7.70
N LYS A 160 -18.49 9.82 7.14
CA LYS A 160 -18.12 8.43 7.44
C LYS A 160 -16.62 8.27 7.63
N VAL A 161 -16.25 7.21 8.34
CA VAL A 161 -14.89 6.66 8.40
C VAL A 161 -14.95 5.23 7.89
N LEU A 162 -14.11 4.91 6.91
CA LEU A 162 -13.89 3.56 6.44
C LEU A 162 -12.63 3.01 7.10
N VAL A 163 -12.69 1.74 7.52
CA VAL A 163 -11.60 1.07 8.23
C VAL A 163 -11.30 -0.26 7.54
N ALA A 164 -10.09 -0.45 7.12
CA ALA A 164 -9.57 -1.74 6.70
C ALA A 164 -9.35 -2.58 7.97
N ASN A 165 -10.10 -3.66 8.11
CA ASN A 165 -9.86 -4.64 9.16
C ASN A 165 -9.22 -5.84 8.46
N GLU A 166 -7.94 -5.96 8.64
CA GLU A 166 -7.12 -6.93 7.95
C GLU A 166 -7.56 -8.35 8.25
N GLY A 167 -7.85 -8.63 9.54
CA GLY A 167 -8.26 -9.97 9.93
C GLY A 167 -7.13 -10.98 9.88
N GLU A 168 -5.88 -10.51 9.95
CA GLU A 168 -4.69 -11.34 9.85
C GLU A 168 -4.72 -12.51 10.85
N PRO A 169 -4.38 -13.74 10.41
CA PRO A 169 -4.41 -14.90 11.27
C PRO A 169 -3.30 -14.88 12.34
N SER A 170 -3.46 -15.70 13.37
CA SER A 170 -2.37 -16.02 14.31
C SER A 170 -1.63 -17.31 13.93
N GLY A 171 -2.03 -17.95 12.85
CA GLY A 171 -1.45 -19.18 12.29
C GLY A 171 -2.52 -20.08 11.67
N TYR A 172 -2.08 -21.15 11.02
CA TYR A 172 -2.94 -22.04 10.25
C TYR A 172 -2.86 -23.48 10.73
N GLY A 173 -4.01 -24.06 11.13
CA GLY A 173 -4.11 -25.48 11.46
C GLY A 173 -3.33 -25.92 12.71
N VAL A 174 -2.83 -24.98 13.51
CA VAL A 174 -2.12 -25.24 14.77
C VAL A 174 -3.09 -25.00 15.92
N PRO A 175 -3.17 -25.88 16.93
CA PRO A 175 -4.04 -25.67 18.08
C PRO A 175 -3.80 -24.33 18.78
N GLY A 176 -4.87 -23.58 19.01
CA GLY A 176 -4.81 -22.25 19.64
C GLY A 176 -4.59 -21.08 18.66
N THR A 177 -4.48 -21.35 17.35
CA THR A 177 -4.49 -20.30 16.33
C THR A 177 -5.90 -19.97 15.89
N SER A 178 -6.09 -18.74 15.41
CA SER A 178 -7.35 -18.21 14.88
C SER A 178 -7.07 -17.52 13.55
N ASP A 179 -8.04 -17.58 12.65
CA ASP A 179 -8.03 -16.98 11.32
C ASP A 179 -9.36 -16.22 11.15
N PRO A 180 -9.43 -14.94 11.58
CA PRO A 180 -10.64 -14.14 11.47
C PRO A 180 -10.88 -13.72 10.02
N GLU A 181 -12.12 -13.30 9.74
CA GLU A 181 -12.46 -12.77 8.41
C GLU A 181 -12.01 -11.30 8.29
N GLY A 182 -11.40 -10.98 7.17
CA GLY A 182 -11.16 -9.59 6.79
C GLY A 182 -12.47 -8.87 6.42
N ALA A 183 -12.51 -7.57 6.61
CA ALA A 183 -13.70 -6.76 6.32
C ALA A 183 -13.37 -5.27 6.22
N VAL A 184 -14.29 -4.48 5.65
CA VAL A 184 -14.25 -3.02 5.75
C VAL A 184 -15.37 -2.56 6.68
N SER A 185 -15.01 -1.94 7.80
CA SER A 185 -15.99 -1.28 8.66
C SER A 185 -16.30 0.12 8.14
N ILE A 186 -17.58 0.46 8.00
CA ILE A 186 -18.05 1.79 7.57
C ILE A 186 -18.78 2.43 8.74
N ILE A 187 -18.10 3.40 9.38
CA ILE A 187 -18.58 4.06 10.57
C ILE A 187 -19.28 5.36 10.16
N THR A 188 -20.55 5.50 10.49
CA THR A 188 -21.22 6.80 10.37
C THR A 188 -20.83 7.68 11.55
N VAL A 189 -20.19 8.81 11.25
CA VAL A 189 -19.72 9.78 12.25
C VAL A 189 -20.89 10.47 12.90
N ASN A 190 -20.90 10.51 14.23
CA ASN A 190 -21.87 11.28 15.02
C ASN A 190 -21.14 12.12 16.07
N ARG A 191 -20.97 13.42 15.79
CA ARG A 191 -20.24 14.33 16.70
C ARG A 191 -20.99 14.59 18.02
N GLY A 192 -22.30 14.34 18.07
CA GLY A 192 -23.14 14.56 19.24
C GLY A 192 -23.60 13.29 19.97
N GLY A 193 -23.20 12.12 19.49
CA GLY A 193 -23.66 10.85 20.04
C GLY A 193 -22.80 9.66 19.64
N ALA A 194 -23.28 8.46 19.88
CA ALA A 194 -22.58 7.24 19.52
C ALA A 194 -22.53 7.07 17.99
N PRO A 195 -21.35 6.73 17.41
CA PRO A 195 -21.25 6.36 16.02
C PRO A 195 -21.93 5.00 15.77
N SER A 196 -22.37 4.75 14.53
CA SER A 196 -22.88 3.45 14.10
C SER A 196 -21.93 2.82 13.09
N VAL A 197 -21.86 1.47 13.07
CA VAL A 197 -20.98 0.70 12.20
C VAL A 197 -21.82 -0.20 11.30
N ALA A 198 -21.53 -0.19 10.01
CA ALA A 198 -21.92 -1.20 9.06
C ALA A 198 -20.66 -1.93 8.57
N THR A 199 -20.77 -3.21 8.22
CA THR A 199 -19.64 -4.03 7.77
C THR A 199 -19.84 -4.46 6.34
N ALA A 200 -18.89 -4.12 5.47
CA ALA A 200 -18.76 -4.67 4.14
C ALA A 200 -17.83 -5.90 4.23
N ASP A 201 -18.41 -7.09 4.34
CA ASP A 201 -17.68 -8.34 4.43
C ASP A 201 -17.43 -8.98 3.06
N PHE A 202 -16.61 -10.04 3.05
CA PHE A 202 -16.29 -10.81 1.85
C PHE A 202 -17.01 -12.16 1.77
N ARG A 203 -17.98 -12.43 2.64
CA ARG A 203 -18.66 -13.74 2.73
C ARG A 203 -19.40 -14.13 1.45
N SER A 204 -19.82 -13.15 0.65
CA SER A 204 -20.45 -13.42 -0.66
C SER A 204 -19.50 -14.09 -1.66
N PHE A 205 -18.20 -14.09 -1.41
CA PHE A 205 -17.18 -14.73 -2.24
C PHE A 205 -16.80 -16.14 -1.73
N ASN A 206 -17.25 -16.56 -0.56
CA ASN A 206 -17.02 -17.90 -0.03
C ASN A 206 -17.61 -18.96 -0.97
N GLY A 207 -16.86 -20.05 -1.19
CA GLY A 207 -17.21 -21.10 -2.14
C GLY A 207 -16.87 -20.76 -3.60
N GLN A 208 -16.30 -19.58 -3.87
CA GLN A 208 -15.86 -19.15 -5.20
C GLN A 208 -14.33 -19.16 -5.35
N GLU A 209 -13.59 -19.69 -4.39
CA GLU A 209 -12.11 -19.62 -4.31
C GLU A 209 -11.43 -20.14 -5.59
N THR A 210 -11.93 -21.24 -6.15
CA THR A 210 -11.42 -21.80 -7.40
C THR A 210 -11.63 -20.86 -8.59
N ALA A 211 -12.80 -20.23 -8.68
CA ALA A 211 -13.09 -19.28 -9.75
C ALA A 211 -12.30 -17.97 -9.61
N LEU A 212 -12.07 -17.52 -8.38
CA LEU A 212 -11.27 -16.34 -8.07
C LEU A 212 -9.80 -16.58 -8.43
N ARG A 213 -9.24 -17.73 -8.08
CA ARG A 213 -7.87 -18.12 -8.49
C ARG A 213 -7.73 -18.19 -10.01
N ALA A 214 -8.75 -18.71 -10.71
CA ALA A 214 -8.74 -18.75 -12.18
C ALA A 214 -8.75 -17.35 -12.83
N GLN A 215 -9.20 -16.32 -12.11
CA GLN A 215 -9.14 -14.92 -12.53
C GLN A 215 -7.82 -14.25 -12.19
N GLY A 216 -6.91 -14.92 -11.47
CA GLY A 216 -5.63 -14.38 -11.04
C GLY A 216 -5.64 -13.71 -9.67
N ILE A 217 -6.71 -13.85 -8.90
CA ILE A 217 -6.78 -13.41 -7.51
C ILE A 217 -6.17 -14.51 -6.64
N ARG A 218 -5.23 -14.16 -5.77
CA ARG A 218 -4.63 -15.14 -4.88
C ARG A 218 -5.56 -15.41 -3.70
N ILE A 219 -5.76 -16.67 -3.41
CA ILE A 219 -6.41 -17.20 -2.19
C ILE A 219 -5.56 -18.37 -1.76
N PHE A 220 -4.80 -18.21 -0.69
CA PHE A 220 -3.64 -19.01 -0.42
C PHE A 220 -3.61 -19.67 0.96
N GLY A 221 -4.32 -19.11 1.94
CA GLY A 221 -4.38 -19.67 3.29
C GLY A 221 -4.87 -21.12 3.29
N PRO A 222 -4.21 -22.04 4.00
CA PRO A 222 -4.60 -23.45 4.04
C PRO A 222 -6.03 -23.61 4.57
N ASN A 223 -6.93 -24.06 3.72
CA ASN A 223 -8.37 -24.26 4.00
C ASN A 223 -9.13 -22.97 4.36
N ALA A 224 -8.55 -21.80 4.14
CA ALA A 224 -9.24 -20.53 4.34
C ALA A 224 -10.39 -20.36 3.34
N THR A 225 -11.48 -19.80 3.81
CA THR A 225 -12.54 -19.26 2.95
C THR A 225 -12.05 -17.97 2.30
N ALA A 226 -12.71 -17.51 1.24
CA ALA A 226 -12.36 -16.25 0.62
C ALA A 226 -12.40 -15.08 1.63
N ALA A 227 -13.38 -15.05 2.53
CA ALA A 227 -13.50 -14.01 3.55
C ALA A 227 -12.39 -14.05 4.60
N GLN A 228 -11.79 -15.19 4.86
CA GLN A 228 -10.64 -15.32 5.75
C GLN A 228 -9.32 -14.98 5.06
N ASP A 229 -9.22 -15.28 3.76
CA ASP A 229 -7.99 -15.07 3.01
C ASP A 229 -7.85 -13.64 2.47
N PHE A 230 -8.93 -12.89 2.38
CA PHE A 230 -8.89 -11.48 1.98
C PHE A 230 -8.55 -10.61 3.18
N GLU A 231 -7.38 -10.02 3.14
CA GLU A 231 -6.82 -9.13 4.16
C GLU A 231 -6.79 -7.69 3.62
N PRO A 232 -7.81 -6.86 3.98
CA PRO A 232 -7.84 -5.45 3.59
C PRO A 232 -6.75 -4.64 4.28
N GLU A 233 -5.91 -3.96 3.49
CA GLU A 233 -4.82 -3.12 3.96
C GLU A 233 -5.17 -1.63 3.96
N TYR A 234 -5.32 -1.05 2.80
CA TYR A 234 -5.46 0.38 2.62
C TYR A 234 -6.68 0.76 1.80
N ILE A 235 -7.24 1.94 2.06
CA ILE A 235 -8.49 2.40 1.43
C ILE A 235 -8.30 3.77 0.82
N THR A 236 -8.77 3.94 -0.42
CA THR A 236 -9.07 5.26 -1.01
C THR A 236 -10.53 5.34 -1.38
N VAL A 237 -11.11 6.54 -1.27
CA VAL A 237 -12.54 6.79 -1.50
C VAL A 237 -12.69 7.76 -2.66
N SER A 238 -13.72 7.55 -3.51
CA SER A 238 -14.06 8.47 -4.59
C SER A 238 -14.42 9.86 -4.07
N GLU A 239 -14.22 10.89 -4.90
CA GLU A 239 -14.54 12.29 -4.55
C GLU A 239 -15.99 12.50 -4.12
N ASP A 240 -16.92 11.70 -4.66
CA ASP A 240 -18.34 11.75 -4.30
C ASP A 240 -18.69 10.90 -3.05
N GLY A 241 -17.70 10.25 -2.44
CA GLY A 241 -17.84 9.46 -1.24
C GLY A 241 -18.57 8.12 -1.40
N LYS A 242 -18.87 7.68 -2.66
CA LYS A 242 -19.72 6.51 -2.89
C LYS A 242 -18.98 5.20 -3.12
N THR A 243 -17.80 5.28 -3.71
CA THR A 243 -17.00 4.10 -4.05
C THR A 243 -15.73 4.08 -3.21
N ALA A 244 -15.42 2.91 -2.65
CA ALA A 244 -14.15 2.64 -2.01
C ALA A 244 -13.34 1.64 -2.84
N TRP A 245 -12.03 1.87 -2.95
CA TRP A 245 -11.06 0.91 -3.46
C TRP A 245 -10.15 0.51 -2.31
N VAL A 246 -10.00 -0.79 -2.12
CA VAL A 246 -9.31 -1.39 -0.99
C VAL A 246 -8.23 -2.32 -1.49
N THR A 247 -7.00 -2.13 -1.09
CA THR A 247 -5.92 -3.07 -1.37
C THR A 247 -6.15 -4.36 -0.60
N LEU A 248 -5.93 -5.48 -1.27
CA LEU A 248 -5.84 -6.82 -0.72
C LEU A 248 -4.43 -7.29 -1.05
N GLN A 249 -3.47 -6.96 -0.18
CA GLN A 249 -2.04 -7.04 -0.48
C GLN A 249 -1.64 -8.45 -0.88
N GLU A 250 -1.78 -9.43 0.01
CA GLU A 250 -1.36 -10.82 -0.21
C GLU A 250 -2.17 -11.51 -1.32
N ASN A 251 -3.38 -11.00 -1.60
CA ASN A 251 -4.21 -11.52 -2.67
C ASN A 251 -3.87 -10.93 -4.05
N ASN A 252 -2.93 -9.96 -4.12
CA ASN A 252 -2.54 -9.25 -5.34
C ASN A 252 -3.74 -8.69 -6.09
N ALA A 253 -4.65 -8.03 -5.37
CA ALA A 253 -5.94 -7.61 -5.86
C ALA A 253 -6.41 -6.28 -5.23
N ILE A 254 -7.45 -5.69 -5.83
CA ILE A 254 -8.18 -4.54 -5.27
C ILE A 254 -9.66 -4.92 -5.16
N ALA A 255 -10.23 -4.76 -3.97
CA ALA A 255 -11.66 -4.83 -3.75
C ALA A 255 -12.32 -3.48 -4.06
N ILE A 256 -13.53 -3.53 -4.63
CA ILE A 256 -14.35 -2.35 -4.92
C ILE A 256 -15.61 -2.45 -4.07
N GLY A 257 -15.84 -1.42 -3.25
CA GLY A 257 -16.97 -1.35 -2.33
C GLY A 257 -17.93 -0.21 -2.64
N ASP A 258 -19.21 -0.44 -2.42
CA ASP A 258 -20.24 0.59 -2.36
C ASP A 258 -20.41 1.04 -0.90
N VAL A 259 -20.08 2.31 -0.64
CA VAL A 259 -20.04 2.89 0.71
C VAL A 259 -21.43 3.02 1.33
N ALA A 260 -22.46 3.28 0.50
CA ALA A 260 -23.81 3.50 0.98
C ALA A 260 -24.48 2.22 1.46
N SER A 261 -24.31 1.13 0.71
CA SER A 261 -24.86 -0.17 1.04
C SER A 261 -23.97 -1.04 1.92
N ALA A 262 -22.74 -0.59 2.21
CA ALA A 262 -21.72 -1.34 2.92
C ALA A 262 -21.50 -2.73 2.33
N LYS A 263 -21.18 -2.78 1.02
CA LYS A 263 -20.99 -4.04 0.30
C LYS A 263 -19.73 -4.01 -0.56
N VAL A 264 -18.96 -5.08 -0.53
CA VAL A 264 -17.94 -5.36 -1.56
C VAL A 264 -18.67 -5.85 -2.81
N THR A 265 -18.50 -5.12 -3.91
CA THR A 265 -19.23 -5.36 -5.18
C THR A 265 -18.42 -6.18 -6.17
N SER A 266 -17.09 -6.07 -6.13
CA SER A 266 -16.20 -6.86 -6.99
C SER A 266 -14.77 -6.84 -6.47
N ILE A 267 -13.98 -7.82 -6.93
CA ILE A 267 -12.53 -7.91 -6.67
C ILE A 267 -11.83 -7.97 -8.02
N LYS A 268 -10.73 -7.23 -8.17
CA LYS A 268 -9.97 -7.12 -9.41
C LYS A 268 -8.54 -7.57 -9.19
N PRO A 269 -8.05 -8.58 -9.94
CA PRO A 269 -6.66 -8.99 -9.90
C PRO A 269 -5.77 -7.91 -10.51
N LEU A 270 -4.56 -7.74 -10.00
CA LEU A 270 -3.59 -6.78 -10.53
C LEU A 270 -2.70 -7.36 -11.64
N GLY A 271 -2.72 -8.69 -11.82
CA GLY A 271 -1.84 -9.36 -12.78
C GLY A 271 -0.39 -9.40 -12.28
N PHE A 272 0.56 -9.44 -13.23
CA PHE A 272 1.97 -9.65 -12.93
C PHE A 272 2.87 -8.75 -13.75
N LYS A 273 3.99 -8.34 -13.17
CA LYS A 273 5.10 -7.69 -13.86
C LYS A 273 6.04 -8.78 -14.41
N ASP A 274 6.30 -8.77 -15.70
CA ASP A 274 7.26 -9.70 -16.33
C ASP A 274 8.68 -9.14 -16.22
N HIS A 275 9.49 -9.76 -15.38
CA HIS A 275 10.87 -9.36 -15.16
C HIS A 275 11.83 -9.82 -16.25
N ASN A 276 11.38 -10.60 -17.23
CA ASN A 276 12.18 -10.97 -18.41
C ASN A 276 12.17 -9.89 -19.50
N VAL A 277 11.33 -8.87 -19.38
CA VAL A 277 11.25 -7.75 -20.33
C VAL A 277 12.35 -6.75 -20.04
N ALA A 278 13.03 -6.27 -21.11
CA ALA A 278 14.06 -5.25 -21.00
C ALA A 278 13.55 -3.98 -20.29
N GLY A 279 14.28 -3.49 -19.31
CA GLY A 279 13.90 -2.37 -18.45
C GLY A 279 13.08 -2.76 -17.21
N PHE A 280 12.65 -4.02 -17.09
CA PHE A 280 11.90 -4.55 -15.94
C PHE A 280 12.70 -5.59 -15.13
N GLY A 281 14.01 -5.67 -15.38
CA GLY A 281 14.88 -6.57 -14.64
C GLY A 281 14.86 -6.33 -13.13
N LEU A 282 15.27 -7.33 -12.40
CA LEU A 282 15.45 -7.27 -10.95
C LEU A 282 16.81 -7.84 -10.55
N ASP A 283 17.24 -7.50 -9.35
CA ASP A 283 18.35 -8.15 -8.67
C ASP A 283 17.82 -9.37 -7.91
N ALA A 284 18.07 -10.56 -8.44
CA ALA A 284 17.47 -11.79 -7.94
C ALA A 284 18.35 -12.55 -6.94
N SER A 285 19.52 -12.01 -6.56
CA SER A 285 20.48 -12.74 -5.72
C SER A 285 21.05 -11.87 -4.61
N ASP A 286 21.12 -12.42 -3.41
CA ASP A 286 21.79 -11.82 -2.24
C ASP A 286 23.19 -12.43 -1.97
N GLU A 287 23.69 -13.34 -2.84
CA GLU A 287 24.95 -14.03 -2.66
C GLU A 287 25.86 -14.00 -3.91
N ASP A 288 25.69 -13.04 -4.78
CA ASP A 288 26.40 -12.97 -6.06
C ASP A 288 27.55 -11.95 -6.08
N GLY A 289 27.84 -11.33 -4.95
CA GLY A 289 28.99 -10.47 -4.74
C GLY A 289 30.09 -11.15 -3.91
N GLY A 290 31.35 -10.73 -4.15
CA GLY A 290 32.49 -11.21 -3.41
C GLY A 290 33.09 -12.54 -3.93
N THR A 291 34.09 -13.03 -3.23
CA THR A 291 34.88 -14.21 -3.61
C THR A 291 34.42 -15.51 -2.94
N ASN A 292 33.49 -15.42 -1.99
CA ASN A 292 32.97 -16.57 -1.25
C ASN A 292 31.46 -16.71 -1.45
N THR A 293 31.09 -17.74 -2.18
CA THR A 293 29.72 -18.04 -2.57
C THR A 293 28.81 -18.50 -1.42
N ASN A 294 29.34 -18.74 -0.23
CA ASN A 294 28.56 -19.22 0.94
C ASN A 294 28.34 -18.16 2.02
N SER A 295 29.01 -17.04 1.93
CA SER A 295 28.88 -15.91 2.85
C SER A 295 28.76 -14.60 2.07
N GLY A 296 28.07 -14.66 0.93
CA GLY A 296 28.14 -13.67 -0.11
C GLY A 296 27.86 -12.25 0.38
N THR A 297 28.72 -11.35 -0.02
CA THR A 297 28.40 -9.93 0.01
C THR A 297 27.39 -9.70 -1.12
N PRO A 298 26.22 -9.15 -0.87
CA PRO A 298 25.27 -8.83 -1.93
C PRO A 298 25.90 -7.88 -2.94
N ALA A 299 25.68 -8.13 -4.23
CA ALA A 299 26.04 -7.19 -5.29
C ALA A 299 24.78 -6.78 -6.04
N THR A 300 24.65 -5.49 -6.34
CA THR A 300 23.51 -5.03 -7.14
C THR A 300 23.73 -5.41 -8.60
N LYS A 301 22.99 -6.42 -9.05
CA LYS A 301 23.04 -6.96 -10.43
C LYS A 301 21.65 -7.03 -11.05
N ILE A 302 21.09 -5.87 -11.37
CA ILE A 302 19.77 -5.78 -11.99
C ILE A 302 19.86 -6.28 -13.45
N GLY A 303 19.04 -7.27 -13.76
CA GLY A 303 18.97 -7.84 -15.12
C GLY A 303 17.66 -8.57 -15.38
N PRO A 304 17.37 -8.94 -16.64
CA PRO A 304 16.22 -9.76 -16.98
C PRO A 304 16.24 -11.09 -16.23
N GLN A 305 15.10 -11.45 -15.66
CA GLN A 305 14.91 -12.72 -14.96
C GLN A 305 13.62 -13.38 -15.46
N PRO A 306 13.63 -14.70 -15.78
CA PRO A 306 12.45 -15.39 -16.29
C PRO A 306 11.44 -15.70 -15.18
N VAL A 307 11.03 -14.64 -14.46
CA VAL A 307 10.07 -14.71 -13.36
C VAL A 307 9.05 -13.58 -13.48
N LYS A 308 7.90 -13.77 -12.88
CA LYS A 308 6.85 -12.76 -12.78
C LYS A 308 6.74 -12.28 -11.36
N GLY A 309 6.74 -10.95 -11.16
CA GLY A 309 6.51 -10.30 -9.89
C GLY A 309 5.03 -10.01 -9.67
N MET A 310 4.52 -10.28 -8.48
CA MET A 310 3.24 -9.76 -8.03
C MET A 310 3.44 -8.34 -7.53
N TYR A 311 2.39 -7.52 -7.61
CA TYR A 311 2.44 -6.14 -7.14
C TYR A 311 2.32 -6.05 -5.63
N LEU A 312 1.42 -6.82 -5.02
CA LEU A 312 1.15 -6.90 -3.58
C LEU A 312 1.15 -5.49 -2.95
N PRO A 313 0.13 -4.67 -3.26
CA PRO A 313 0.11 -3.27 -2.88
C PRO A 313 -0.25 -3.10 -1.40
N ASP A 314 0.63 -2.45 -0.64
CA ASP A 314 0.33 -1.96 0.69
C ASP A 314 -0.65 -0.75 0.61
N ALA A 315 -0.20 0.38 0.09
CA ALA A 315 -1.00 1.60 0.08
C ALA A 315 -1.63 1.91 -1.29
N ILE A 316 -2.76 2.63 -1.26
CA ILE A 316 -3.47 3.10 -2.45
C ILE A 316 -3.92 4.55 -2.31
N ALA A 317 -3.81 5.32 -3.38
CA ALA A 317 -4.38 6.66 -3.51
C ALA A 317 -5.16 6.79 -4.82
N GLY A 318 -6.31 7.47 -4.76
CA GLY A 318 -7.14 7.77 -5.91
C GLY A 318 -7.06 9.24 -6.30
N TYR A 319 -7.14 9.52 -7.61
CA TYR A 319 -7.31 10.87 -8.12
C TYR A 319 -8.10 10.87 -9.43
N THR A 320 -8.68 12.00 -9.79
CA THR A 320 -9.50 12.15 -10.99
C THR A 320 -8.91 13.20 -11.92
N VAL A 321 -8.77 12.86 -13.20
CA VAL A 321 -8.39 13.80 -14.27
C VAL A 321 -9.34 13.61 -15.45
N ASP A 322 -9.94 14.68 -15.93
CA ASP A 322 -10.88 14.67 -17.05
C ASP A 322 -12.01 13.65 -16.92
N GLY A 323 -12.55 13.51 -15.71
CA GLY A 323 -13.60 12.55 -15.38
C GLY A 323 -13.18 11.10 -15.36
N LYS A 324 -11.88 10.81 -15.48
CA LYS A 324 -11.32 9.46 -15.33
C LYS A 324 -10.69 9.31 -13.98
N HIS A 325 -11.05 8.24 -13.29
CA HIS A 325 -10.44 7.85 -12.02
C HIS A 325 -9.15 7.07 -12.27
N TYR A 326 -8.12 7.42 -11.53
CA TYR A 326 -6.83 6.74 -11.52
C TYR A 326 -6.53 6.29 -10.10
N LEU A 327 -5.94 5.11 -9.99
CA LEU A 327 -5.45 4.55 -8.74
C LEU A 327 -3.93 4.43 -8.82
N LEU A 328 -3.26 4.88 -7.79
CA LEU A 328 -1.82 4.71 -7.58
C LEU A 328 -1.62 3.78 -6.40
N THR A 329 -0.78 2.77 -6.55
CA THR A 329 -0.44 1.85 -5.47
C THR A 329 1.04 1.91 -5.16
N ALA A 330 1.37 1.86 -3.87
CA ALA A 330 2.73 1.58 -3.41
C ALA A 330 2.82 0.07 -3.20
N ASN A 331 3.65 -0.59 -4.02
CA ASN A 331 3.75 -2.05 -4.00
C ASN A 331 4.91 -2.45 -3.10
N GLU A 332 4.62 -3.00 -1.95
CA GLU A 332 5.61 -3.44 -0.99
C GLU A 332 6.13 -4.85 -1.30
N GLY A 333 5.21 -5.74 -1.67
CA GLY A 333 5.53 -7.13 -2.01
C GLY A 333 5.59 -8.03 -0.78
N ASP A 334 4.90 -7.69 0.30
CA ASP A 334 4.82 -8.55 1.47
C ASP A 334 3.96 -9.80 1.22
N ALA A 335 4.17 -10.81 2.06
CA ALA A 335 3.60 -12.12 1.90
C ALA A 335 3.46 -12.81 3.27
N ARG A 336 2.63 -13.85 3.33
CA ARG A 336 2.44 -14.64 4.56
C ARG A 336 3.66 -15.50 4.87
N ALA A 337 4.70 -14.88 5.45
CA ALA A 337 5.93 -15.53 5.82
C ALA A 337 5.93 -15.92 7.30
N ASP A 338 6.49 -17.09 7.59
CA ASP A 338 6.83 -17.54 8.95
C ASP A 338 5.63 -17.66 9.92
N TRP A 339 4.42 -17.85 9.40
CA TRP A 339 3.24 -18.12 10.23
C TRP A 339 3.28 -19.51 10.86
N PRO A 340 2.84 -19.67 12.10
CA PRO A 340 2.62 -21.00 12.68
C PRO A 340 1.76 -21.87 11.78
N GLY A 341 2.33 -22.99 11.32
CA GLY A 341 1.64 -23.93 10.43
C GLY A 341 1.69 -23.59 8.95
N PHE A 342 2.20 -22.42 8.55
CA PHE A 342 2.25 -22.00 7.15
C PHE A 342 3.36 -21.00 6.87
N ASN A 343 4.02 -21.18 5.73
CA ASN A 343 4.93 -20.20 5.15
C ASN A 343 4.80 -20.29 3.62
N GLU A 344 4.37 -19.23 2.99
CA GLU A 344 4.25 -19.18 1.53
C GLU A 344 5.54 -18.79 0.82
N GLU A 345 6.51 -18.28 1.56
CA GLU A 345 7.80 -17.93 1.00
C GLU A 345 8.76 -19.11 0.93
N THR A 346 9.48 -19.21 -0.15
CA THR A 346 10.54 -20.20 -0.32
C THR A 346 11.65 -19.64 -1.19
N ARG A 347 12.85 -20.14 -1.00
CA ARG A 347 13.97 -19.89 -1.92
C ARG A 347 13.91 -20.88 -3.09
N ILE A 348 14.23 -20.43 -4.31
CA ILE A 348 14.25 -21.31 -5.50
C ILE A 348 15.01 -22.60 -5.21
N ARG A 349 16.19 -22.52 -4.60
CA ARG A 349 17.00 -23.68 -4.24
C ARG A 349 16.27 -24.70 -3.37
N ALA A 350 15.46 -24.24 -2.45
CA ALA A 350 14.70 -25.13 -1.56
C ALA A 350 13.45 -25.71 -2.23
N HIS A 351 12.87 -24.98 -3.19
CA HIS A 351 11.64 -25.38 -3.87
C HIS A 351 11.92 -26.30 -5.07
N CYS A 352 12.96 -25.99 -5.85
CA CYS A 352 13.27 -26.69 -7.09
C CYS A 352 14.36 -27.74 -6.89
N THR A 353 14.14 -28.72 -6.01
CA THR A 353 15.10 -29.81 -5.71
C THR A 353 15.39 -30.72 -6.91
N ALA A 354 14.43 -30.82 -7.84
CA ALA A 354 14.59 -31.57 -9.10
C ALA A 354 15.30 -30.77 -10.22
N GLY A 355 15.67 -29.52 -9.95
CA GLY A 355 16.22 -28.58 -10.93
C GLY A 355 15.15 -27.70 -11.58
N LEU A 356 15.59 -26.70 -12.30
CA LEU A 356 14.75 -25.79 -13.08
C LEU A 356 14.68 -26.27 -14.54
N ASP A 357 13.59 -25.97 -15.23
CA ASP A 357 13.44 -26.24 -16.65
C ASP A 357 14.50 -25.48 -17.47
N PRO A 358 15.44 -26.16 -18.14
CA PRO A 358 16.53 -25.50 -18.86
C PRO A 358 16.06 -24.70 -20.09
N SER A 359 14.84 -24.95 -20.59
CA SER A 359 14.26 -24.14 -21.67
C SER A 359 13.84 -22.74 -21.21
N VAL A 360 13.49 -22.62 -19.94
CA VAL A 360 13.09 -21.34 -19.29
C VAL A 360 14.29 -20.71 -18.58
N PHE A 361 15.12 -21.54 -17.96
CA PHE A 361 16.30 -21.14 -17.19
C PHE A 361 17.58 -21.75 -17.83
N PRO A 362 18.10 -21.18 -18.93
CA PRO A 362 19.20 -21.79 -19.67
C PRO A 362 20.50 -21.94 -18.87
N ASN A 363 20.63 -21.21 -17.76
CA ASN A 363 21.78 -21.29 -16.85
C ASN A 363 21.52 -22.14 -15.60
N ALA A 364 20.42 -22.88 -15.55
CA ALA A 364 20.02 -23.65 -14.37
C ALA A 364 21.04 -24.71 -13.92
N GLY A 365 21.85 -25.22 -14.83
CA GLY A 365 22.93 -26.15 -14.53
C GLY A 365 24.27 -25.53 -14.12
N ASN A 366 24.39 -24.18 -14.11
CA ASN A 366 25.61 -23.54 -13.67
C ASN A 366 25.69 -23.51 -12.14
N ALA A 367 26.84 -23.86 -11.59
CA ALA A 367 27.07 -23.91 -10.16
C ALA A 367 26.79 -22.56 -9.45
N THR A 368 26.92 -21.44 -10.16
CA THR A 368 26.56 -20.09 -9.69
C THR A 368 25.06 -19.86 -9.60
N PHE A 369 24.27 -20.48 -10.50
CA PHE A 369 22.82 -20.42 -10.45
C PHE A 369 22.25 -21.36 -9.39
N ASP A 370 22.87 -22.54 -9.25
CA ASP A 370 22.42 -23.59 -8.33
C ASP A 370 22.80 -23.31 -6.86
N ARG A 371 23.82 -22.47 -6.64
CA ARG A 371 24.33 -22.13 -5.30
C ARG A 371 23.91 -20.77 -4.79
N SER A 372 23.23 -19.97 -5.60
CA SER A 372 22.80 -18.65 -5.20
C SER A 372 21.56 -18.76 -4.29
N PRO A 373 21.67 -18.59 -2.98
CA PRO A 373 20.50 -18.38 -2.11
C PRO A 373 19.97 -17.01 -2.46
N ARG A 374 18.83 -16.98 -3.07
CA ARG A 374 18.28 -15.77 -3.64
C ARG A 374 17.18 -15.28 -2.75
N ARG A 375 17.24 -14.02 -2.37
CA ARG A 375 16.08 -13.31 -1.85
C ARG A 375 15.13 -12.92 -2.98
N GLY A 376 14.89 -13.79 -3.97
CA GLY A 376 13.60 -13.81 -4.60
C GLY A 376 12.76 -14.70 -3.71
N ARG A 377 11.93 -14.14 -2.88
CA ARG A 377 10.90 -14.89 -2.21
C ARG A 377 9.91 -15.28 -3.30
N PHE A 378 9.83 -16.56 -3.58
CA PHE A 378 8.88 -17.09 -4.54
C PHE A 378 7.68 -17.56 -3.76
N LEU A 379 6.55 -16.96 -4.07
CA LEU A 379 5.28 -17.39 -3.51
C LEU A 379 4.89 -18.68 -4.21
N ARG A 380 4.49 -19.68 -3.44
CA ARG A 380 3.92 -20.90 -4.00
C ARG A 380 2.59 -20.54 -4.66
N GLN A 381 2.35 -21.01 -5.87
CA GLN A 381 1.04 -20.99 -6.50
C GLN A 381 0.28 -22.25 -6.15
#